data_dfebe1aaecced1a2d956715ad5a51e1b
#
_entry.id   dfebe1aaecced1a2d956715ad5a51e1b
#
_cell.length_a   1.000
_cell.length_b   1.000
_cell.length_c   1.000
_cell.angle_alpha   90.00
_cell.angle_beta   90.00
_cell.angle_gamma   90.00
#
_symmetry.space_group_name_H-M   'P 1'
#
loop_
_entity.id
_entity.type
_entity.pdbx_description
1 polymer ?
#
loop_
_entity_poly.entity_id
_entity_poly.type
_entity_poly.pdbx_seq_one_letter_code
_entity_poly.pdbx_strand_id
1 'polypeptide(L)'
;MVQPLAPYASKPEKTRGRLHPEPEHSMRSAFQRDRDRIIHSTAFRRLTHKTQVFVYHEGDHYRTRLTHSLEVAQIARTISRALGLEEDLAETLALAHDLGHTPFGHAGEEALDAEMTRFGGFSHNDQTLRILTRLERRYAEFDGLNLTWESLEGTVKHNGPLRGAGIDRPVPPTIAEYDRCHPLALDLFPSAEAQVAALADDIAYNNHDIDDGLRAGLFLVSDLTEVPLVGLVFGLVAAQYPGIEEPRLIHEAIRRLIDLMVGDLIVETRSRIAASGVDSADAVRALGAPAVAFSAEMRRNDRAFKDFLLERMYRHYRVNRMSSKARRVVHDLFALYLAEPQCLPSEWRELAAGPDDQQTARVAADYLAGMTDRFALDEHHRLFDTYAPT
;
A
#
# COMPACT_ATOMS: atom_id res chain seq x y z
N MET A 1 16.66 16.98 -21.63
CA MET A 1 16.91 17.99 -20.58
C MET A 1 16.09 17.55 -19.36
N VAL A 2 16.73 17.42 -18.21
CA VAL A 2 16.01 17.13 -16.94
C VAL A 2 15.21 18.38 -16.61
N GLN A 3 13.91 18.24 -16.47
CA GLN A 3 13.03 19.35 -16.11
C GLN A 3 13.34 19.77 -14.64
N PRO A 4 13.56 21.05 -14.34
CA PRO A 4 13.84 21.45 -12.96
C PRO A 4 12.62 21.13 -12.06
N LEU A 5 12.89 20.66 -10.85
CA LEU A 5 11.85 20.40 -9.86
C LEU A 5 11.12 21.69 -9.47
N ALA A 6 9.82 21.57 -9.24
CA ALA A 6 8.99 22.67 -8.76
C ALA A 6 9.47 23.18 -7.38
N PRO A 7 9.21 24.43 -7.01
CA PRO A 7 9.60 24.97 -5.70
C PRO A 7 9.07 24.13 -4.53
N TYR A 8 7.85 23.61 -4.65
CA TYR A 8 7.12 22.84 -3.64
C TYR A 8 7.45 21.33 -3.64
N ALA A 9 8.31 20.89 -4.56
CA ALA A 9 8.76 19.48 -4.57
C ALA A 9 9.78 19.21 -3.46
N SER A 10 9.79 17.99 -2.97
CA SER A 10 10.87 17.46 -2.14
C SER A 10 12.15 17.38 -2.97
N LYS A 11 13.29 17.82 -2.40
CA LYS A 11 14.56 17.88 -3.11
C LYS A 11 15.60 17.01 -2.43
N PRO A 12 16.28 16.11 -3.14
CA PRO A 12 17.28 15.22 -2.54
C PRO A 12 18.37 15.96 -1.76
N GLU A 13 18.83 17.11 -2.28
CA GLU A 13 19.84 17.95 -1.66
C GLU A 13 19.36 18.73 -0.42
N LYS A 14 18.06 18.71 -0.15
CA LYS A 14 17.42 19.29 1.04
C LYS A 14 16.78 18.26 1.95
N THR A 15 17.13 16.99 1.77
CA THR A 15 16.62 15.92 2.62
C THR A 15 16.95 16.17 4.09
N ARG A 16 16.03 15.83 4.99
CA ARG A 16 16.26 15.84 6.44
C ARG A 16 17.15 14.68 6.91
N GLY A 17 17.60 13.87 5.96
CA GLY A 17 18.59 12.83 6.17
C GLY A 17 18.02 11.48 6.63
N ARG A 18 18.91 10.68 7.21
CA ARG A 18 18.67 9.31 7.68
C ARG A 18 18.90 9.23 9.17
N LEU A 19 18.23 8.28 9.83
CA LEU A 19 18.44 8.04 11.25
C LEU A 19 19.90 7.68 11.55
N HIS A 20 20.50 6.80 10.74
CA HIS A 20 21.91 6.47 10.80
C HIS A 20 22.63 7.24 9.68
N PRO A 21 23.53 8.20 10.00
CA PRO A 21 24.23 8.96 8.98
C PRO A 21 25.08 8.09 8.06
N GLU A 22 24.99 8.32 6.77
CA GLU A 22 25.76 7.62 5.75
C GLU A 22 26.34 8.63 4.76
N PRO A 23 27.52 8.35 4.17
CA PRO A 23 28.09 9.23 3.16
C PRO A 23 27.20 9.32 1.92
N GLU A 24 27.17 10.49 1.30
CA GLU A 24 26.49 10.70 0.03
C GLU A 24 27.11 9.82 -1.07
N HIS A 25 26.28 9.44 -2.02
CA HIS A 25 26.72 8.65 -3.16
C HIS A 25 26.91 9.56 -4.38
N SER A 26 28.07 9.43 -5.06
CA SER A 26 28.46 10.32 -6.16
C SER A 26 27.57 10.24 -7.41
N MET A 27 26.80 9.15 -7.59
CA MET A 27 26.01 8.91 -8.81
C MET A 27 24.51 8.76 -8.55
N ARG A 28 24.06 8.62 -7.31
CA ARG A 28 22.66 8.37 -6.96
C ARG A 28 22.19 9.36 -5.91
N SER A 29 21.01 9.94 -6.14
CA SER A 29 20.36 10.79 -5.14
C SER A 29 20.00 9.99 -3.88
N ALA A 30 19.67 10.71 -2.80
CA ALA A 30 19.19 10.09 -1.57
C ALA A 30 17.93 9.24 -1.81
N PHE A 31 16.98 9.73 -2.63
CA PHE A 31 15.73 9.04 -2.92
C PHE A 31 15.90 7.88 -3.90
N GLN A 32 16.82 7.97 -4.87
CA GLN A 32 17.21 6.80 -5.68
C GLN A 32 17.76 5.67 -4.81
N ARG A 33 18.58 6.00 -3.83
CA ARG A 33 19.10 4.99 -2.88
C ARG A 33 17.97 4.35 -2.08
N ASP A 34 16.95 5.11 -1.70
CA ASP A 34 15.80 4.58 -0.97
C ASP A 34 14.99 3.62 -1.83
N ARG A 35 14.69 4.01 -3.08
CA ARG A 35 14.02 3.14 -4.04
C ARG A 35 14.79 1.82 -4.24
N ASP A 36 16.10 1.90 -4.47
CA ASP A 36 16.94 0.73 -4.66
C ASP A 36 16.88 -0.19 -3.43
N ARG A 37 16.91 0.36 -2.21
CA ARG A 37 16.82 -0.39 -0.95
C ARG A 37 15.50 -1.14 -0.83
N ILE A 38 14.39 -0.51 -1.22
CA ILE A 38 13.06 -1.14 -1.23
C ILE A 38 13.03 -2.29 -2.24
N ILE A 39 13.42 -2.04 -3.50
CA ILE A 39 13.42 -3.06 -4.55
C ILE A 39 14.26 -4.28 -4.15
N HIS A 40 15.38 -4.08 -3.49
CA HIS A 40 16.24 -5.15 -3.03
C HIS A 40 15.83 -5.77 -1.70
N SER A 41 14.79 -5.28 -1.01
CA SER A 41 14.30 -5.83 0.26
C SER A 41 13.70 -7.23 0.11
N THR A 42 13.69 -7.99 1.19
CA THR A 42 13.03 -9.30 1.22
C THR A 42 11.51 -9.14 1.20
N ALA A 43 11.00 -8.11 1.87
CA ALA A 43 9.57 -7.81 1.91
C ALA A 43 9.03 -7.52 0.49
N PHE A 44 9.73 -6.71 -0.31
CA PHE A 44 9.33 -6.40 -1.68
C PHE A 44 9.25 -7.66 -2.56
N ARG A 45 10.23 -8.55 -2.47
CA ARG A 45 10.20 -9.83 -3.22
C ARG A 45 9.02 -10.71 -2.85
N ARG A 46 8.61 -10.71 -1.57
CA ARG A 46 7.45 -11.50 -1.10
C ARG A 46 6.12 -11.01 -1.66
N LEU A 47 6.01 -9.74 -2.11
CA LEU A 47 4.81 -9.21 -2.75
C LEU A 47 4.40 -9.99 -4.02
N THR A 48 5.35 -10.67 -4.68
CA THR A 48 5.06 -11.58 -5.81
C THR A 48 4.08 -12.69 -5.45
N HIS A 49 4.07 -13.11 -4.18
CA HIS A 49 3.28 -14.24 -3.68
C HIS A 49 2.25 -13.83 -2.62
N LYS A 50 1.90 -12.54 -2.59
CA LYS A 50 0.81 -12.00 -1.77
C LYS A 50 -0.31 -11.53 -2.68
N THR A 51 -1.52 -11.96 -2.36
CA THR A 51 -2.74 -11.62 -3.08
C THR A 51 -3.07 -10.13 -2.94
N GLN A 52 -3.57 -9.52 -4.03
CA GLN A 52 -4.21 -8.20 -3.96
C GLN A 52 -5.67 -8.33 -3.50
N VAL A 53 -6.49 -9.05 -4.23
CA VAL A 53 -7.91 -9.29 -3.91
C VAL A 53 -8.29 -10.77 -3.94
N PHE A 54 -7.86 -11.51 -4.98
CA PHE A 54 -8.17 -12.94 -5.15
C PHE A 54 -7.02 -13.79 -4.68
N VAL A 55 -7.29 -14.75 -3.79
CA VAL A 55 -6.26 -15.68 -3.31
C VAL A 55 -5.73 -16.52 -4.48
N TYR A 56 -4.42 -16.59 -4.58
CA TYR A 56 -3.59 -17.16 -5.64
C TYR A 56 -4.04 -18.49 -6.28
N HIS A 57 -4.93 -19.27 -5.63
CA HIS A 57 -5.36 -20.58 -6.15
C HIS A 57 -6.42 -20.53 -7.26
N GLU A 58 -6.94 -19.35 -7.62
CA GLU A 58 -7.99 -19.23 -8.64
C GLU A 58 -7.47 -18.95 -10.06
N GLY A 59 -6.14 -18.88 -10.27
CA GLY A 59 -5.52 -18.79 -11.61
C GLY A 59 -4.34 -17.84 -11.70
N ASP A 60 -3.45 -18.09 -12.65
CA ASP A 60 -2.17 -17.37 -12.85
C ASP A 60 -2.34 -15.95 -13.42
N HIS A 61 -3.56 -15.50 -13.67
CA HIS A 61 -3.84 -14.23 -14.36
C HIS A 61 -4.24 -13.08 -13.42
N TYR A 62 -4.41 -13.36 -12.11
CA TYR A 62 -4.77 -12.33 -11.14
C TYR A 62 -3.55 -11.53 -10.69
N ARG A 63 -3.77 -10.24 -10.41
CA ARG A 63 -2.71 -9.35 -9.95
C ARG A 63 -2.20 -9.74 -8.57
N THR A 64 -0.87 -9.78 -8.45
CA THR A 64 -0.18 -9.85 -7.16
C THR A 64 0.08 -8.45 -6.65
N ARG A 65 0.38 -8.31 -5.35
CA ARG A 65 0.77 -7.02 -4.78
C ARG A 65 2.01 -6.43 -5.45
N LEU A 66 2.93 -7.25 -5.94
CA LEU A 66 4.10 -6.76 -6.68
C LEU A 66 3.70 -6.07 -7.98
N THR A 67 2.84 -6.68 -8.79
CA THR A 67 2.40 -6.08 -10.05
C THR A 67 1.58 -4.82 -9.81
N HIS A 68 0.70 -4.82 -8.78
CA HIS A 68 -0.01 -3.64 -8.34
C HIS A 68 0.95 -2.51 -7.94
N SER A 69 1.92 -2.74 -7.04
CA SER A 69 2.88 -1.71 -6.63
C SER A 69 3.69 -1.14 -7.79
N LEU A 70 4.03 -1.95 -8.81
CA LEU A 70 4.70 -1.47 -10.02
C LEU A 70 3.80 -0.56 -10.87
N GLU A 71 2.52 -0.90 -11.01
CA GLU A 71 1.54 -0.08 -11.74
C GLU A 71 1.24 1.23 -11.00
N VAL A 72 1.11 1.19 -9.66
CA VAL A 72 1.02 2.39 -8.81
C VAL A 72 2.26 3.29 -9.00
N ALA A 73 3.45 2.71 -8.98
CA ALA A 73 4.70 3.45 -9.17
C ALA A 73 4.76 4.12 -10.56
N GLN A 74 4.30 3.43 -11.61
CA GLN A 74 4.23 3.99 -12.96
C GLN A 74 3.27 5.19 -13.03
N ILE A 75 2.09 5.11 -12.41
CA ILE A 75 1.10 6.20 -12.34
C ILE A 75 1.67 7.36 -11.52
N ALA A 76 2.22 7.09 -10.33
CA ALA A 76 2.81 8.09 -9.45
C ALA A 76 3.94 8.88 -10.14
N ARG A 77 4.82 8.21 -10.85
CA ARG A 77 5.88 8.86 -11.65
C ARG A 77 5.32 9.73 -12.76
N THR A 78 4.26 9.26 -13.46
CA THR A 78 3.62 10.03 -14.54
C THR A 78 3.04 11.34 -14.00
N ILE A 79 2.33 11.28 -12.88
CA ILE A 79 1.75 12.46 -12.22
C ILE A 79 2.86 13.38 -11.70
N SER A 80 3.87 12.82 -11.03
CA SER A 80 5.00 13.58 -10.49
C SER A 80 5.76 14.34 -11.56
N ARG A 81 6.05 13.70 -12.70
CA ARG A 81 6.69 14.34 -13.84
C ARG A 81 5.85 15.50 -14.38
N ALA A 82 4.53 15.33 -14.51
CA ALA A 82 3.64 16.38 -14.99
C ALA A 82 3.54 17.57 -14.04
N LEU A 83 3.69 17.33 -12.73
CA LEU A 83 3.63 18.36 -11.68
C LEU A 83 5.00 18.96 -11.33
N GLY A 84 6.10 18.44 -11.89
CA GLY A 84 7.46 18.85 -11.56
C GLY A 84 7.91 18.39 -10.17
N LEU A 85 7.34 17.31 -9.64
CA LEU A 85 7.69 16.67 -8.36
C LEU A 85 8.86 15.70 -8.54
N GLU A 86 9.42 15.25 -7.43
CA GLU A 86 10.53 14.30 -7.40
C GLU A 86 10.04 12.88 -7.68
N GLU A 87 10.40 12.35 -8.88
CA GLU A 87 9.90 11.06 -9.36
C GLU A 87 10.41 9.88 -8.53
N ASP A 88 11.68 9.89 -8.12
CA ASP A 88 12.27 8.78 -7.37
C ASP A 88 11.67 8.65 -5.96
N LEU A 89 11.30 9.76 -5.32
CA LEU A 89 10.58 9.74 -4.04
C LEU A 89 9.17 9.19 -4.20
N ALA A 90 8.42 9.66 -5.21
CA ALA A 90 7.07 9.18 -5.47
C ALA A 90 7.06 7.68 -5.81
N GLU A 91 8.01 7.22 -6.62
CA GLU A 91 8.21 5.80 -6.92
C GLU A 91 8.56 4.99 -5.66
N THR A 92 9.45 5.49 -4.83
CA THR A 92 9.84 4.87 -3.55
C THR A 92 8.63 4.63 -2.67
N LEU A 93 7.78 5.64 -2.51
CA LEU A 93 6.58 5.58 -1.69
C LEU A 93 5.54 4.61 -2.26
N ALA A 94 5.34 4.64 -3.57
CA ALA A 94 4.46 3.71 -4.28
C ALA A 94 4.92 2.25 -4.16
N LEU A 95 6.24 1.98 -4.19
CA LEU A 95 6.77 0.63 -4.02
C LEU A 95 6.73 0.15 -2.56
N ALA A 96 6.71 1.07 -1.60
CA ALA A 96 6.78 0.75 -0.18
C ALA A 96 5.42 0.55 0.50
N HIS A 97 4.34 1.13 -0.04
CA HIS A 97 3.06 1.25 0.67
C HIS A 97 2.50 -0.10 1.15
N ASP A 98 2.66 -1.14 0.37
CA ASP A 98 2.07 -2.48 0.58
C ASP A 98 2.99 -3.48 1.30
N LEU A 99 4.23 -3.11 1.68
CA LEU A 99 5.22 -4.04 2.24
C LEU A 99 4.75 -4.75 3.52
N GLY A 100 3.95 -4.06 4.33
CA GLY A 100 3.48 -4.52 5.63
C GLY A 100 2.23 -5.39 5.59
N HIS A 101 1.61 -5.60 4.43
CA HIS A 101 0.41 -6.45 4.36
C HIS A 101 0.68 -7.88 4.79
N THR A 102 -0.31 -8.43 5.49
CA THR A 102 -0.39 -9.84 5.87
C THR A 102 -0.64 -10.73 4.65
N PRO A 103 -0.43 -12.06 4.73
CA PRO A 103 -1.03 -12.98 3.78
C PRO A 103 -2.55 -12.77 3.71
N PHE A 104 -3.14 -12.99 2.54
CA PHE A 104 -4.56 -12.82 2.25
C PHE A 104 -5.09 -11.37 2.34
N GLY A 105 -4.21 -10.39 2.25
CA GLY A 105 -4.56 -8.97 2.20
C GLY A 105 -5.37 -8.48 3.39
N HIS A 106 -6.43 -7.71 3.15
CA HIS A 106 -7.25 -7.14 4.21
C HIS A 106 -7.95 -8.18 5.10
N ALA A 107 -8.34 -9.33 4.55
CA ALA A 107 -8.96 -10.39 5.35
C ALA A 107 -8.00 -10.96 6.40
N GLY A 108 -6.72 -11.09 6.04
CA GLY A 108 -5.68 -11.49 6.99
C GLY A 108 -5.34 -10.39 7.99
N GLU A 109 -5.32 -9.13 7.55
CA GLU A 109 -5.09 -7.97 8.41
C GLU A 109 -6.18 -7.82 9.46
N GLU A 110 -7.46 -7.87 9.07
CA GLU A 110 -8.61 -7.83 9.99
C GLU A 110 -8.54 -8.93 11.06
N ALA A 111 -8.17 -10.14 10.65
CA ALA A 111 -8.02 -11.25 11.58
C ALA A 111 -6.87 -11.02 12.55
N LEU A 112 -5.72 -10.59 12.06
CA LEU A 112 -4.55 -10.33 12.90
C LEU A 112 -4.75 -9.13 13.83
N ASP A 113 -5.42 -8.07 13.37
CA ASP A 113 -5.77 -6.92 14.21
C ASP A 113 -6.73 -7.32 15.35
N ALA A 114 -7.73 -8.14 15.06
CA ALA A 114 -8.64 -8.68 16.07
C ALA A 114 -7.89 -9.46 17.17
N GLU A 115 -6.96 -10.34 16.79
CA GLU A 115 -6.12 -11.09 17.72
C GLU A 115 -5.15 -10.19 18.51
N MET A 116 -4.61 -9.17 17.84
CA MET A 116 -3.67 -8.23 18.44
C MET A 116 -4.32 -7.12 19.27
N THR A 117 -5.65 -7.04 19.35
CA THR A 117 -6.38 -5.94 20.03
C THR A 117 -5.88 -5.70 21.45
N ARG A 118 -5.67 -6.74 22.26
CA ARG A 118 -5.14 -6.64 23.64
C ARG A 118 -3.64 -6.31 23.70
N PHE A 119 -2.94 -6.35 22.60
CA PHE A 119 -1.49 -6.11 22.47
C PHE A 119 -1.15 -4.84 21.69
N GLY A 120 -2.13 -3.96 21.48
CA GLY A 120 -1.95 -2.67 20.81
C GLY A 120 -2.38 -2.64 19.33
N GLY A 121 -3.03 -3.71 18.85
CA GLY A 121 -3.55 -3.81 17.49
C GLY A 121 -2.49 -4.14 16.44
N PHE A 122 -2.97 -4.26 15.19
CA PHE A 122 -2.14 -4.48 14.01
C PHE A 122 -2.64 -3.60 12.86
N SER A 123 -1.75 -2.99 12.11
CA SER A 123 -2.05 -2.39 10.81
C SER A 123 -0.88 -2.58 9.87
N HIS A 124 -1.18 -2.77 8.57
CA HIS A 124 -0.15 -2.91 7.55
C HIS A 124 0.76 -1.68 7.45
N ASN A 125 0.27 -0.47 7.73
CA ASN A 125 1.07 0.76 7.73
C ASN A 125 2.10 0.76 8.86
N ASP A 126 1.71 0.37 10.09
CA ASP A 126 2.63 0.20 11.22
C ASP A 126 3.67 -0.89 10.91
N GLN A 127 3.19 -2.00 10.33
CA GLN A 127 4.06 -3.10 9.92
C GLN A 127 5.02 -2.72 8.80
N THR A 128 4.59 -1.87 7.84
CA THR A 128 5.50 -1.32 6.82
C THR A 128 6.64 -0.55 7.46
N LEU A 129 6.35 0.38 8.38
CA LEU A 129 7.40 1.09 9.09
C LEU A 129 8.32 0.14 9.86
N ARG A 130 7.75 -0.88 10.49
CA ARG A 130 8.49 -1.90 11.24
C ARG A 130 9.44 -2.70 10.34
N ILE A 131 9.00 -3.07 9.15
CA ILE A 131 9.85 -3.69 8.11
C ILE A 131 11.00 -2.75 7.72
N LEU A 132 10.68 -1.50 7.41
CA LEU A 132 11.65 -0.52 6.92
C LEU A 132 12.68 -0.10 7.97
N THR A 133 12.35 -0.21 9.26
CA THR A 133 13.21 0.28 10.34
C THR A 133 13.82 -0.79 11.24
N ARG A 134 13.32 -2.06 11.19
CA ARG A 134 13.74 -3.11 12.14
C ARG A 134 13.86 -4.51 11.54
N LEU A 135 12.92 -4.96 10.70
CA LEU A 135 12.80 -6.37 10.32
C LEU A 135 13.68 -6.75 9.12
N GLU A 136 13.98 -5.80 8.23
CA GLU A 136 14.98 -6.03 7.18
C GLU A 136 16.38 -5.96 7.79
N ARG A 137 17.13 -7.06 7.70
CA ARG A 137 18.50 -7.20 8.24
C ARG A 137 19.48 -7.38 7.10
N ARG A 138 19.93 -6.25 6.51
CA ARG A 138 20.78 -6.25 5.31
C ARG A 138 22.09 -5.50 5.47
N TYR A 139 22.18 -4.65 6.47
CA TYR A 139 23.31 -3.78 6.72
C TYR A 139 24.03 -4.22 7.99
N ALA A 140 25.37 -4.10 8.01
CA ALA A 140 26.17 -4.55 9.14
C ALA A 140 26.04 -3.64 10.36
N GLU A 141 25.69 -2.37 10.16
CA GLU A 141 25.77 -1.33 11.18
C GLU A 141 24.39 -1.01 11.81
N PHE A 142 23.30 -1.40 11.18
CA PHE A 142 21.94 -1.09 11.65
C PHE A 142 20.91 -2.09 11.12
N ASP A 143 19.81 -2.23 11.86
CA ASP A 143 18.60 -2.93 11.43
C ASP A 143 17.77 -2.01 10.51
N GLY A 144 16.91 -2.60 9.71
CA GLY A 144 16.05 -1.89 8.74
C GLY A 144 16.82 -1.49 7.47
N LEU A 145 16.18 -0.60 6.71
CA LEU A 145 16.70 -0.09 5.43
C LEU A 145 17.33 1.31 5.55
N ASN A 146 17.23 1.97 6.69
CA ASN A 146 17.75 3.32 6.94
C ASN A 146 17.36 4.30 5.82
N LEU A 147 16.05 4.40 5.54
CA LEU A 147 15.53 5.29 4.51
C LEU A 147 15.62 6.76 4.96
N THR A 148 15.49 7.69 4.02
CA THR A 148 15.42 9.12 4.33
C THR A 148 14.15 9.45 5.12
N TRP A 149 14.20 10.57 5.82
CA TRP A 149 13.06 11.11 6.57
C TRP A 149 11.82 11.25 5.69
N GLU A 150 11.96 11.75 4.46
CA GLU A 150 10.87 11.98 3.51
C GLU A 150 10.22 10.67 3.06
N SER A 151 11.01 9.64 2.85
CA SER A 151 10.50 8.31 2.50
C SER A 151 9.74 7.67 3.65
N LEU A 152 10.23 7.78 4.88
CA LEU A 152 9.53 7.27 6.07
C LEU A 152 8.28 8.08 6.40
N GLU A 153 8.38 9.42 6.35
CA GLU A 153 7.26 10.34 6.56
C GLU A 153 6.13 10.05 5.58
N GLY A 154 6.45 9.96 4.29
CA GLY A 154 5.44 9.69 3.26
C GLY A 154 4.81 8.32 3.38
N THR A 155 5.59 7.28 3.72
CA THR A 155 5.06 5.92 3.94
C THR A 155 4.10 5.88 5.14
N VAL A 156 4.50 6.46 6.26
CA VAL A 156 3.68 6.48 7.50
C VAL A 156 2.39 7.27 7.30
N LYS A 157 2.45 8.36 6.53
CA LYS A 157 1.31 9.24 6.25
C LYS A 157 0.64 8.97 4.89
N HIS A 158 0.71 7.74 4.40
CA HIS A 158 0.06 7.35 3.14
C HIS A 158 -1.42 7.75 3.12
N ASN A 159 -2.12 7.57 4.23
CA ASN A 159 -3.53 7.94 4.38
C ASN A 159 -3.74 9.34 5.01
N GLY A 160 -2.73 10.19 4.99
CA GLY A 160 -2.78 11.53 5.56
C GLY A 160 -2.20 11.64 6.99
N PRO A 161 -2.45 12.76 7.70
CA PRO A 161 -1.99 12.96 9.07
C PRO A 161 -2.49 11.87 10.03
N LEU A 162 -1.69 11.57 11.07
CA LEU A 162 -2.06 10.61 12.12
C LEU A 162 -2.47 11.29 13.43
N ARG A 163 -2.25 12.60 13.56
CA ARG A 163 -2.67 13.42 14.70
C ARG A 163 -3.35 14.69 14.20
N GLY A 164 -4.24 15.25 14.97
CA GLY A 164 -4.91 16.51 14.64
C GLY A 164 -6.40 16.51 14.91
N ALA A 165 -7.06 17.61 14.61
CA ALA A 165 -8.49 17.77 14.83
C ALA A 165 -9.29 16.75 13.96
N GLY A 166 -10.20 16.00 14.60
CA GLY A 166 -11.03 14.98 13.93
C GLY A 166 -10.36 13.62 13.73
N ILE A 167 -9.17 13.40 14.30
CA ILE A 167 -8.47 12.10 14.27
C ILE A 167 -8.56 11.50 15.67
N ASP A 168 -9.51 10.59 15.87
CA ASP A 168 -9.76 9.94 17.17
C ASP A 168 -8.99 8.62 17.33
N ARG A 169 -8.31 8.14 16.28
CA ARG A 169 -7.55 6.90 16.34
C ARG A 169 -6.20 7.10 17.02
N PRO A 170 -5.79 6.22 17.92
CA PRO A 170 -4.45 6.28 18.50
C PRO A 170 -3.39 6.04 17.41
N VAL A 171 -2.25 6.72 17.54
CA VAL A 171 -1.09 6.45 16.67
C VAL A 171 -0.62 5.02 16.93
N PRO A 172 -0.42 4.18 15.90
CA PRO A 172 0.05 2.82 16.06
C PRO A 172 1.38 2.74 16.84
N PRO A 173 1.61 1.65 17.60
CA PRO A 173 2.72 1.57 18.56
C PRO A 173 4.10 1.77 17.94
N THR A 174 4.41 1.15 16.81
CA THR A 174 5.73 1.30 16.16
C THR A 174 5.96 2.70 15.67
N ILE A 175 4.92 3.31 15.05
CA ILE A 175 4.97 4.69 14.56
C ILE A 175 5.18 5.65 15.74
N ALA A 176 4.45 5.47 16.86
CA ALA A 176 4.58 6.29 18.04
C ALA A 176 5.96 6.16 18.70
N GLU A 177 6.56 4.97 18.70
CA GLU A 177 7.90 4.73 19.22
C GLU A 177 8.97 5.36 18.32
N TYR A 178 8.87 5.18 17.00
CA TYR A 178 9.80 5.74 16.04
C TYR A 178 9.78 7.27 16.03
N ASP A 179 8.58 7.88 16.08
CA ASP A 179 8.38 9.34 16.11
C ASP A 179 9.03 10.02 17.32
N ARG A 180 9.22 9.31 18.44
CA ARG A 180 9.95 9.83 19.62
C ARG A 180 11.45 9.99 19.38
N CYS A 181 12.04 9.13 18.55
CA CYS A 181 13.47 9.14 18.24
C CYS A 181 13.78 9.96 16.99
N HIS A 182 12.86 9.95 16.02
CA HIS A 182 13.00 10.60 14.72
C HIS A 182 11.64 11.18 14.29
N PRO A 183 11.29 12.40 14.77
CA PRO A 183 9.95 12.96 14.59
C PRO A 183 9.53 13.07 13.12
N LEU A 184 8.39 12.47 12.77
CA LEU A 184 7.86 12.42 11.41
C LEU A 184 6.75 13.47 11.14
N ALA A 185 6.57 14.44 12.04
CA ALA A 185 5.58 15.51 11.93
C ALA A 185 4.16 14.95 11.66
N LEU A 186 3.71 14.03 12.53
CA LEU A 186 2.48 13.24 12.36
C LEU A 186 1.19 14.06 12.31
N ASP A 187 1.22 15.32 12.71
CA ASP A 187 0.13 16.30 12.71
C ASP A 187 0.02 17.08 11.38
N LEU A 188 1.05 17.05 10.55
CA LEU A 188 1.08 17.73 9.25
C LEU A 188 0.70 16.77 8.11
N PHE A 189 0.23 17.34 7.00
CA PHE A 189 0.04 16.56 5.76
C PHE A 189 1.37 16.01 5.24
N PRO A 190 1.38 14.92 4.47
CA PRO A 190 2.60 14.42 3.83
C PRO A 190 3.04 15.33 2.67
N SER A 191 4.25 15.10 2.17
CA SER A 191 4.75 15.78 0.97
C SER A 191 3.82 15.60 -0.23
N ALA A 192 3.95 16.44 -1.25
CA ALA A 192 3.17 16.32 -2.49
C ALA A 192 3.40 14.96 -3.18
N GLU A 193 4.64 14.46 -3.17
CA GLU A 193 5.01 13.15 -3.71
C GLU A 193 4.28 12.01 -2.99
N ALA A 194 4.14 12.08 -1.67
CA ALA A 194 3.42 11.09 -0.89
C ALA A 194 1.91 11.14 -1.14
N GLN A 195 1.34 12.34 -1.27
CA GLN A 195 -0.06 12.50 -1.67
C GLN A 195 -0.32 11.96 -3.08
N VAL A 196 0.63 12.14 -4.02
CA VAL A 196 0.58 11.55 -5.36
C VAL A 196 0.62 10.03 -5.29
N ALA A 197 1.52 9.45 -4.49
CA ALA A 197 1.62 7.99 -4.34
C ALA A 197 0.31 7.38 -3.81
N ALA A 198 -0.32 8.01 -2.82
CA ALA A 198 -1.59 7.56 -2.26
C ALA A 198 -2.75 7.62 -3.27
N LEU A 199 -2.85 8.70 -4.06
CA LEU A 199 -3.91 8.80 -5.08
C LEU A 199 -3.61 7.96 -6.33
N ALA A 200 -2.34 7.70 -6.63
CA ALA A 200 -1.95 6.73 -7.66
C ALA A 200 -2.36 5.30 -7.27
N ASP A 201 -2.27 4.95 -5.98
CA ASP A 201 -2.78 3.70 -5.44
C ASP A 201 -4.30 3.60 -5.61
N ASP A 202 -5.06 4.63 -5.19
CA ASP A 202 -6.51 4.69 -5.41
C ASP A 202 -6.90 4.51 -6.89
N ILE A 203 -6.19 5.18 -7.82
CA ILE A 203 -6.44 5.04 -9.27
C ILE A 203 -6.18 3.61 -9.73
N ALA A 204 -5.02 3.06 -9.38
CA ALA A 204 -4.63 1.71 -9.75
C ALA A 204 -5.61 0.69 -9.19
N TYR A 205 -5.86 0.73 -7.88
CA TYR A 205 -6.70 -0.21 -7.16
C TYR A 205 -8.10 -0.31 -7.75
N ASN A 206 -8.80 0.82 -7.89
CA ASN A 206 -10.17 0.83 -8.44
C ASN A 206 -10.25 0.25 -9.85
N ASN A 207 -9.32 0.63 -10.72
CA ASN A 207 -9.31 0.16 -12.11
C ASN A 207 -8.90 -1.31 -12.24
N HIS A 208 -7.95 -1.75 -11.42
CA HIS A 208 -7.55 -3.16 -11.39
C HIS A 208 -8.68 -4.06 -10.88
N ASP A 209 -9.44 -3.61 -9.90
CA ASP A 209 -10.53 -4.38 -9.33
C ASP A 209 -11.69 -4.55 -10.29
N ILE A 210 -11.97 -3.57 -11.18
CA ILE A 210 -12.92 -3.79 -12.28
C ILE A 210 -12.39 -4.85 -13.25
N ASP A 211 -11.14 -4.76 -13.69
CA ASP A 211 -10.57 -5.73 -14.61
C ASP A 211 -10.60 -7.16 -14.01
N ASP A 212 -10.15 -7.29 -12.77
CA ASP A 212 -10.10 -8.57 -12.08
C ASP A 212 -11.52 -9.12 -11.78
N GLY A 213 -12.46 -8.26 -11.37
CA GLY A 213 -13.84 -8.63 -11.11
C GLY A 213 -14.62 -9.10 -12.36
N LEU A 214 -14.42 -8.44 -13.50
CA LEU A 214 -14.95 -8.86 -14.79
C LEU A 214 -14.35 -10.21 -15.22
N ARG A 215 -13.03 -10.38 -15.13
CA ARG A 215 -12.34 -11.64 -15.45
C ARG A 215 -12.76 -12.80 -14.55
N ALA A 216 -13.02 -12.52 -13.27
CA ALA A 216 -13.51 -13.51 -12.30
C ALA A 216 -15.02 -13.83 -12.48
N GLY A 217 -15.71 -13.10 -13.37
CA GLY A 217 -17.15 -13.25 -13.58
C GLY A 217 -18.00 -12.91 -12.34
N LEU A 218 -17.54 -11.95 -11.53
CA LEU A 218 -18.30 -11.48 -10.35
C LEU A 218 -19.42 -10.54 -10.76
N PHE A 219 -19.23 -9.82 -11.84
CA PHE A 219 -20.19 -8.94 -12.50
C PHE A 219 -19.87 -8.86 -13.99
N LEU A 220 -20.80 -8.34 -14.77
CA LEU A 220 -20.71 -8.23 -16.23
C LEU A 220 -20.48 -6.77 -16.64
N VAL A 221 -20.02 -6.55 -17.87
CA VAL A 221 -19.89 -5.19 -18.47
C VAL A 221 -21.22 -4.43 -18.43
N SER A 222 -22.35 -5.13 -18.59
CA SER A 222 -23.69 -4.53 -18.48
C SER A 222 -23.98 -3.95 -17.11
N ASP A 223 -23.44 -4.51 -16.03
CA ASP A 223 -23.62 -4.02 -14.66
C ASP A 223 -22.91 -2.67 -14.41
N LEU A 224 -21.89 -2.36 -15.22
CA LEU A 224 -21.14 -1.11 -15.13
C LEU A 224 -21.86 0.09 -15.76
N THR A 225 -22.91 -0.12 -16.53
CA THR A 225 -23.59 0.93 -17.32
C THR A 225 -24.09 2.09 -16.45
N GLU A 226 -24.54 1.80 -15.23
CA GLU A 226 -25.07 2.80 -14.30
C GLU A 226 -24.00 3.43 -13.38
N VAL A 227 -22.75 2.93 -13.44
CA VAL A 227 -21.65 3.48 -12.64
C VAL A 227 -21.13 4.75 -13.33
N PRO A 228 -21.25 5.93 -12.71
CA PRO A 228 -20.78 7.19 -13.29
C PRO A 228 -19.32 7.10 -13.72
N LEU A 229 -18.95 7.78 -14.81
CA LEU A 229 -17.66 7.71 -15.47
C LEU A 229 -17.36 6.34 -16.10
N VAL A 230 -17.48 5.24 -15.35
CA VAL A 230 -17.17 3.88 -15.82
C VAL A 230 -18.08 3.50 -16.99
N GLY A 231 -19.41 3.54 -16.77
CA GLY A 231 -20.39 3.22 -17.82
C GLY A 231 -20.27 4.13 -19.05
N LEU A 232 -20.00 5.43 -18.83
CA LEU A 232 -19.73 6.36 -19.93
C LEU A 232 -18.53 5.92 -20.77
N VAL A 233 -17.40 5.58 -20.15
CA VAL A 233 -16.18 5.20 -20.85
C VAL A 233 -16.37 3.88 -21.61
N PHE A 234 -16.97 2.86 -20.99
CA PHE A 234 -17.29 1.60 -21.66
C PHE A 234 -18.22 1.82 -22.87
N GLY A 235 -19.24 2.66 -22.70
CA GLY A 235 -20.14 3.03 -23.79
C GLY A 235 -19.44 3.75 -24.94
N LEU A 236 -18.54 4.70 -24.65
CA LEU A 236 -17.76 5.40 -25.67
C LEU A 236 -16.82 4.47 -26.44
N VAL A 237 -16.18 3.51 -25.77
CA VAL A 237 -15.31 2.51 -26.41
C VAL A 237 -16.14 1.60 -27.31
N ALA A 238 -17.27 1.09 -26.84
CA ALA A 238 -18.16 0.23 -27.61
C ALA A 238 -18.71 0.95 -28.87
N ALA A 239 -19.07 2.22 -28.74
CA ALA A 239 -19.53 3.05 -29.87
C ALA A 239 -18.43 3.34 -30.87
N GLN A 240 -17.19 3.54 -30.40
CA GLN A 240 -16.03 3.80 -31.27
C GLN A 240 -15.57 2.54 -32.03
N TYR A 241 -15.74 1.36 -31.45
CA TYR A 241 -15.31 0.07 -31.99
C TYR A 241 -16.47 -0.94 -32.02
N PRO A 242 -17.45 -0.79 -32.94
CA PRO A 242 -18.58 -1.71 -33.02
C PRO A 242 -18.12 -3.15 -33.24
N GLY A 243 -18.62 -4.08 -32.40
CA GLY A 243 -18.25 -5.49 -32.50
C GLY A 243 -16.88 -5.86 -31.91
N ILE A 244 -16.27 -4.96 -31.13
CA ILE A 244 -15.02 -5.25 -30.40
C ILE A 244 -15.21 -6.44 -29.46
N GLU A 245 -14.22 -7.33 -29.40
CA GLU A 245 -14.18 -8.44 -28.43
C GLU A 245 -14.14 -7.92 -26.99
N GLU A 246 -14.89 -8.56 -26.10
CA GLU A 246 -15.01 -8.13 -24.68
C GLU A 246 -13.67 -7.93 -23.96
N PRO A 247 -12.65 -8.82 -24.08
CA PRO A 247 -11.35 -8.58 -23.46
C PRO A 247 -10.66 -7.29 -23.93
N ARG A 248 -10.81 -6.94 -25.20
CA ARG A 248 -10.27 -5.70 -25.77
C ARG A 248 -11.06 -4.48 -25.31
N LEU A 249 -12.40 -4.61 -25.22
CA LEU A 249 -13.27 -3.57 -24.69
C LEU A 249 -12.87 -3.21 -23.26
N ILE A 250 -12.71 -4.22 -22.40
CA ILE A 250 -12.31 -4.07 -21.01
C ILE A 250 -10.96 -3.34 -20.93
N HIS A 251 -9.94 -3.85 -21.63
CA HIS A 251 -8.59 -3.27 -21.60
C HIS A 251 -8.57 -1.81 -22.07
N GLU A 252 -9.24 -1.51 -23.18
CA GLU A 252 -9.31 -0.15 -23.73
C GLU A 252 -10.08 0.81 -22.82
N ALA A 253 -11.15 0.35 -22.18
CA ALA A 253 -11.92 1.14 -21.22
C ALA A 253 -11.10 1.45 -19.96
N ILE A 254 -10.45 0.45 -19.37
CA ILE A 254 -9.58 0.63 -18.18
C ILE A 254 -8.45 1.62 -18.46
N ARG A 255 -7.76 1.50 -19.62
CA ARG A 255 -6.72 2.43 -20.01
C ARG A 255 -7.21 3.87 -20.06
N ARG A 256 -8.41 4.10 -20.61
CA ARG A 256 -9.02 5.45 -20.69
C ARG A 256 -9.49 5.96 -19.32
N LEU A 257 -10.01 5.09 -18.46
CA LEU A 257 -10.40 5.47 -17.10
C LEU A 257 -9.19 5.98 -16.33
N ILE A 258 -8.07 5.24 -16.36
CA ILE A 258 -6.83 5.67 -15.71
C ILE A 258 -6.37 7.02 -16.27
N ASP A 259 -6.37 7.20 -17.60
CA ASP A 259 -5.95 8.46 -18.24
C ASP A 259 -6.83 9.65 -17.80
N LEU A 260 -8.15 9.46 -17.74
CA LEU A 260 -9.08 10.49 -17.28
C LEU A 260 -8.88 10.85 -15.81
N MET A 261 -8.69 9.85 -14.93
CA MET A 261 -8.45 10.08 -13.50
C MET A 261 -7.12 10.79 -13.27
N VAL A 262 -6.06 10.36 -13.95
CA VAL A 262 -4.73 11.01 -13.90
C VAL A 262 -4.80 12.44 -14.43
N GLY A 263 -5.50 12.67 -15.53
CA GLY A 263 -5.69 14.01 -16.12
C GLY A 263 -6.41 14.97 -15.17
N ASP A 264 -7.53 14.53 -14.57
CA ASP A 264 -8.27 15.30 -13.58
C ASP A 264 -7.41 15.65 -12.37
N LEU A 265 -6.69 14.68 -11.83
CA LEU A 265 -5.81 14.85 -10.67
C LEU A 265 -4.73 15.92 -10.94
N ILE A 266 -4.10 15.87 -12.11
CA ILE A 266 -3.06 16.85 -12.49
C ILE A 266 -3.64 18.26 -12.59
N VAL A 267 -4.79 18.41 -13.26
CA VAL A 267 -5.45 19.71 -13.46
C VAL A 267 -5.88 20.33 -12.12
N GLU A 268 -6.57 19.54 -11.30
CA GLU A 268 -7.05 20.01 -9.99
C GLU A 268 -5.88 20.35 -9.06
N THR A 269 -4.85 19.53 -9.03
CA THR A 269 -3.66 19.77 -8.20
C THR A 269 -2.94 21.07 -8.59
N ARG A 270 -2.76 21.32 -9.90
CA ARG A 270 -2.20 22.59 -10.38
C ARG A 270 -3.01 23.80 -9.92
N SER A 271 -4.34 23.69 -10.01
CA SER A 271 -5.26 24.74 -9.55
C SER A 271 -5.11 25.00 -8.05
N ARG A 272 -5.06 23.95 -7.22
CA ARG A 272 -4.90 24.06 -5.76
C ARG A 272 -3.56 24.66 -5.35
N ILE A 273 -2.48 24.22 -5.97
CA ILE A 273 -1.14 24.74 -5.73
C ILE A 273 -1.08 26.24 -6.10
N ALA A 274 -1.62 26.62 -7.24
CA ALA A 274 -1.68 28.01 -7.66
C ALA A 274 -2.52 28.88 -6.70
N ALA A 275 -3.66 28.37 -6.25
CA ALA A 275 -4.54 29.08 -5.32
C ALA A 275 -3.96 29.21 -3.90
N SER A 276 -3.21 28.20 -3.44
CA SER A 276 -2.58 28.22 -2.11
C SER A 276 -1.30 29.03 -2.03
N GLY A 277 -0.64 29.24 -3.16
CA GLY A 277 0.64 29.99 -3.22
C GLY A 277 1.80 29.27 -2.52
N VAL A 278 1.73 27.95 -2.30
CA VAL A 278 2.82 27.18 -1.67
C VAL A 278 4.07 27.21 -2.54
N ASP A 279 5.22 27.52 -1.92
CA ASP A 279 6.51 27.69 -2.56
C ASP A 279 7.61 26.73 -2.06
N SER A 280 7.25 25.81 -1.19
CA SER A 280 8.18 24.84 -0.60
C SER A 280 7.47 23.54 -0.19
N ALA A 281 8.21 22.46 -0.08
CA ALA A 281 7.70 21.18 0.41
C ALA A 281 7.15 21.29 1.85
N ASP A 282 7.76 22.13 2.69
CA ASP A 282 7.28 22.36 4.06
C ASP A 282 5.97 23.18 4.08
N ALA A 283 5.80 24.13 3.14
CA ALA A 283 4.53 24.85 2.98
C ALA A 283 3.40 23.89 2.54
N VAL A 284 3.68 22.92 1.69
CA VAL A 284 2.72 21.84 1.33
C VAL A 284 2.30 21.04 2.56
N ARG A 285 3.26 20.65 3.40
CA ARG A 285 2.97 19.91 4.65
C ARG A 285 2.10 20.72 5.62
N ALA A 286 2.36 22.00 5.73
CA ALA A 286 1.68 22.92 6.65
C ALA A 286 0.35 23.48 6.14
N LEU A 287 -0.09 23.12 4.93
CA LEU A 287 -1.26 23.72 4.26
C LEU A 287 -2.60 23.47 5.01
N GLY A 288 -2.66 22.47 5.88
CA GLY A 288 -3.89 22.11 6.63
C GLY A 288 -4.97 21.42 5.77
N ALA A 289 -4.68 21.17 4.49
CA ALA A 289 -5.52 20.48 3.54
C ALA A 289 -4.65 19.75 2.50
N PRO A 290 -5.16 18.71 1.81
CA PRO A 290 -4.38 18.05 0.75
C PRO A 290 -4.13 19.01 -0.41
N ALA A 291 -2.87 19.11 -0.82
CA ALA A 291 -2.47 19.85 -2.02
C ALA A 291 -2.79 19.07 -3.29
N VAL A 292 -2.62 17.75 -3.24
CA VAL A 292 -2.94 16.82 -4.34
C VAL A 292 -4.32 16.22 -4.11
N ALA A 293 -5.23 16.37 -5.06
CA ALA A 293 -6.59 15.87 -4.94
C ALA A 293 -7.30 15.80 -6.29
N PHE A 294 -8.31 14.94 -6.39
CA PHE A 294 -9.29 14.98 -7.48
C PHE A 294 -10.19 16.20 -7.41
N SER A 295 -10.75 16.61 -8.55
CA SER A 295 -11.85 17.56 -8.62
C SER A 295 -13.08 17.08 -7.81
N ALA A 296 -13.98 17.99 -7.50
CA ALA A 296 -15.24 17.61 -6.81
C ALA A 296 -16.07 16.60 -7.61
N GLU A 297 -16.04 16.69 -8.94
CA GLU A 297 -16.74 15.77 -9.83
C GLU A 297 -16.07 14.40 -9.82
N MET A 298 -14.77 14.33 -10.01
CA MET A 298 -14.02 13.07 -10.00
C MET A 298 -14.12 12.37 -8.65
N ARG A 299 -14.11 13.09 -7.53
CA ARG A 299 -14.35 12.50 -6.20
C ARG A 299 -15.73 11.84 -6.05
N ARG A 300 -16.77 12.40 -6.68
CA ARG A 300 -18.09 11.76 -6.69
C ARG A 300 -18.07 10.49 -7.52
N ASN A 301 -17.41 10.51 -8.67
CA ASN A 301 -17.29 9.35 -9.56
C ASN A 301 -16.48 8.24 -8.88
N ASP A 302 -15.35 8.59 -8.26
CA ASP A 302 -14.49 7.66 -7.50
C ASP A 302 -15.27 6.99 -6.35
N ARG A 303 -16.10 7.76 -5.61
CA ARG A 303 -16.95 7.20 -4.56
C ARG A 303 -17.98 6.22 -5.12
N ALA A 304 -18.70 6.59 -6.18
CA ALA A 304 -19.67 5.70 -6.81
C ALA A 304 -19.01 4.41 -7.33
N PHE A 305 -17.77 4.53 -7.82
CA PHE A 305 -16.95 3.42 -8.25
C PHE A 305 -16.62 2.47 -7.07
N LYS A 306 -16.13 3.01 -5.96
CA LYS A 306 -15.83 2.25 -4.73
C LYS A 306 -17.08 1.60 -4.13
N ASP A 307 -18.22 2.29 -4.15
CA ASP A 307 -19.50 1.75 -3.67
C ASP A 307 -19.95 0.54 -4.52
N PHE A 308 -19.81 0.62 -5.85
CA PHE A 308 -20.08 -0.51 -6.75
C PHE A 308 -19.18 -1.71 -6.45
N LEU A 309 -17.89 -1.50 -6.33
CA LEU A 309 -16.93 -2.58 -6.01
C LEU A 309 -17.22 -3.20 -4.63
N LEU A 310 -17.58 -2.38 -3.65
CA LEU A 310 -17.96 -2.87 -2.32
C LEU A 310 -19.14 -3.84 -2.39
N GLU A 311 -20.16 -3.48 -3.16
CA GLU A 311 -21.39 -4.28 -3.27
C GLU A 311 -21.20 -5.53 -4.14
N ARG A 312 -20.61 -5.36 -5.33
CA ARG A 312 -20.57 -6.40 -6.36
C ARG A 312 -19.37 -7.31 -6.27
N MET A 313 -18.27 -6.85 -5.69
CA MET A 313 -17.01 -7.59 -5.59
C MET A 313 -16.71 -8.02 -4.16
N TYR A 314 -16.46 -7.10 -3.23
CA TYR A 314 -15.98 -7.45 -1.90
C TYR A 314 -17.03 -8.17 -1.04
N ARG A 315 -18.32 -7.91 -1.28
CA ARG A 315 -19.44 -8.63 -0.63
C ARG A 315 -19.92 -9.86 -1.41
N HIS A 316 -19.29 -10.18 -2.53
CA HIS A 316 -19.66 -11.36 -3.30
C HIS A 316 -19.38 -12.65 -2.51
N TYR A 317 -20.30 -13.64 -2.59
CA TYR A 317 -20.22 -14.85 -1.76
C TYR A 317 -18.93 -15.65 -1.94
N ARG A 318 -18.33 -15.67 -3.14
CA ARG A 318 -17.03 -16.33 -3.39
C ARG A 318 -15.92 -15.64 -2.60
N VAL A 319 -15.83 -14.29 -2.65
CA VAL A 319 -14.86 -13.49 -1.91
C VAL A 319 -15.06 -13.68 -0.40
N ASN A 320 -16.30 -13.64 0.08
CA ASN A 320 -16.62 -13.87 1.49
C ASN A 320 -16.19 -15.25 1.99
N ARG A 321 -16.38 -16.31 1.18
CA ARG A 321 -15.90 -17.65 1.54
C ARG A 321 -14.39 -17.73 1.66
N MET A 322 -13.67 -17.10 0.73
CA MET A 322 -12.20 -17.04 0.76
C MET A 322 -11.70 -16.24 1.96
N SER A 323 -12.26 -15.06 2.20
CA SER A 323 -11.93 -14.22 3.36
C SER A 323 -12.21 -14.95 4.68
N SER A 324 -13.29 -15.74 4.76
CA SER A 324 -13.59 -16.55 5.95
C SER A 324 -12.53 -17.63 6.19
N LYS A 325 -12.05 -18.31 5.14
CA LYS A 325 -10.95 -19.30 5.26
C LYS A 325 -9.64 -18.62 5.67
N ALA A 326 -9.31 -17.49 5.03
CA ALA A 326 -8.11 -16.73 5.30
C ALA A 326 -8.05 -16.26 6.77
N ARG A 327 -9.16 -15.70 7.27
CA ARG A 327 -9.26 -15.28 8.69
C ARG A 327 -9.03 -16.45 9.64
N ARG A 328 -9.55 -17.64 9.33
CA ARG A 328 -9.33 -18.84 10.16
C ARG A 328 -7.87 -19.24 10.18
N VAL A 329 -7.20 -19.28 9.02
CA VAL A 329 -5.77 -19.62 8.94
C VAL A 329 -4.92 -18.67 9.79
N VAL A 330 -5.16 -17.36 9.68
CA VAL A 330 -4.43 -16.36 10.46
C VAL A 330 -4.72 -16.49 11.96
N HIS A 331 -5.99 -16.68 12.34
CA HIS A 331 -6.38 -16.89 13.72
C HIS A 331 -5.69 -18.12 14.33
N ASP A 332 -5.80 -19.27 13.67
CA ASP A 332 -5.26 -20.53 14.18
C ASP A 332 -3.74 -20.46 14.37
N LEU A 333 -3.02 -19.94 13.34
CA LEU A 333 -1.57 -19.76 13.41
C LEU A 333 -1.16 -18.80 14.52
N PHE A 334 -1.82 -17.64 14.64
CA PHE A 334 -1.49 -16.66 15.67
C PHE A 334 -1.75 -17.22 17.07
N ALA A 335 -2.90 -17.85 17.29
CA ALA A 335 -3.26 -18.46 18.58
C ALA A 335 -2.25 -19.53 19.01
N LEU A 336 -1.82 -20.38 18.06
CA LEU A 336 -0.80 -21.39 18.32
C LEU A 336 0.53 -20.77 18.71
N TYR A 337 1.07 -19.83 17.92
CA TYR A 337 2.37 -19.22 18.21
C TYR A 337 2.38 -18.39 19.49
N LEU A 338 1.25 -17.82 19.86
CA LEU A 338 1.10 -17.08 21.12
C LEU A 338 1.08 -18.03 22.32
N ALA A 339 0.35 -19.14 22.24
CA ALA A 339 0.25 -20.13 23.31
C ALA A 339 1.51 -21.02 23.41
N GLU A 340 2.10 -21.36 22.27
CA GLU A 340 3.22 -22.28 22.15
C GLU A 340 4.36 -21.66 21.33
N PRO A 341 5.09 -20.67 21.85
CA PRO A 341 6.17 -19.99 21.10
C PRO A 341 7.32 -20.91 20.67
N GLN A 342 7.43 -22.09 21.26
CA GLN A 342 8.34 -23.16 20.80
C GLN A 342 8.00 -23.71 19.42
N CYS A 343 6.79 -23.49 18.90
CA CYS A 343 6.40 -23.82 17.54
C CYS A 343 6.89 -22.83 16.49
N LEU A 344 7.41 -21.66 16.92
CA LEU A 344 8.07 -20.71 16.01
C LEU A 344 9.43 -21.26 15.54
N PRO A 345 9.87 -20.93 14.30
CA PRO A 345 11.25 -21.18 13.86
C PRO A 345 12.25 -20.58 14.84
N SER A 346 13.43 -21.22 14.98
CA SER A 346 14.42 -20.91 16.02
C SER A 346 14.80 -19.43 16.12
N GLU A 347 14.99 -18.77 14.98
CA GLU A 347 15.32 -17.34 14.91
C GLU A 347 14.21 -16.41 15.44
N TRP A 348 12.95 -16.81 15.29
CA TRP A 348 11.79 -16.07 15.80
C TRP A 348 11.52 -16.42 17.27
N ARG A 349 11.69 -17.69 17.62
CA ARG A 349 11.54 -18.14 18.99
C ARG A 349 12.51 -17.44 19.96
N GLU A 350 13.75 -17.18 19.53
CA GLU A 350 14.75 -16.46 20.31
C GLU A 350 14.33 -15.00 20.62
N LEU A 351 13.46 -14.43 19.81
CA LEU A 351 12.90 -13.08 19.99
C LEU A 351 11.64 -13.08 20.85
N ALA A 352 10.99 -14.23 21.02
CA ALA A 352 9.78 -14.35 21.81
C ALA A 352 10.11 -14.44 23.32
N ALA A 353 9.11 -14.06 24.14
CA ALA A 353 9.13 -14.30 25.59
C ALA A 353 8.37 -15.60 25.93
N GLY A 354 7.56 -15.60 26.98
CA GLY A 354 6.70 -16.72 27.34
C GLY A 354 5.37 -16.76 26.58
N PRO A 355 4.56 -17.81 26.81
CA PRO A 355 3.18 -17.86 26.30
C PRO A 355 2.36 -16.65 26.76
N ASP A 356 1.43 -16.21 25.91
CA ASP A 356 0.50 -15.08 26.18
C ASP A 356 1.17 -13.74 26.53
N ASP A 357 2.46 -13.59 26.24
CA ASP A 357 3.23 -12.38 26.49
C ASP A 357 3.10 -11.38 25.33
N GLN A 358 3.19 -10.08 25.65
CA GLN A 358 3.09 -9.00 24.65
C GLN A 358 4.21 -9.06 23.61
N GLN A 359 5.43 -9.41 24.02
CA GLN A 359 6.57 -9.56 23.09
C GLN A 359 6.36 -10.75 22.16
N THR A 360 5.88 -11.88 22.69
CA THR A 360 5.53 -13.07 21.90
C THR A 360 4.43 -12.77 20.88
N ALA A 361 3.38 -12.06 21.31
CA ALA A 361 2.32 -11.62 20.38
C ALA A 361 2.88 -10.77 19.23
N ARG A 362 3.78 -9.83 19.52
CA ARG A 362 4.41 -8.99 18.50
C ARG A 362 5.29 -9.80 17.55
N VAL A 363 6.08 -10.74 18.09
CA VAL A 363 6.93 -11.65 17.29
C VAL A 363 6.08 -12.55 16.39
N ALA A 364 5.01 -13.14 16.93
CA ALA A 364 4.07 -13.95 16.16
C ALA A 364 3.41 -13.13 15.03
N ALA A 365 2.99 -11.89 15.31
CA ALA A 365 2.43 -11.00 14.31
C ALA A 365 3.45 -10.63 13.22
N ASP A 366 4.71 -10.33 13.57
CA ASP A 366 5.78 -10.04 12.63
C ASP A 366 6.07 -11.24 11.72
N TYR A 367 6.11 -12.44 12.29
CA TYR A 367 6.35 -13.67 11.55
C TYR A 367 5.20 -13.97 10.58
N LEU A 368 3.95 -13.90 11.06
CA LEU A 368 2.74 -14.08 10.25
C LEU A 368 2.64 -13.05 9.12
N ALA A 369 2.81 -11.77 9.44
CA ALA A 369 2.78 -10.71 8.42
C ALA A 369 3.89 -10.89 7.37
N GLY A 370 4.99 -11.53 7.73
CA GLY A 370 6.08 -11.90 6.81
C GLY A 370 5.77 -13.06 5.87
N MET A 371 4.73 -13.85 6.11
CA MET A 371 4.38 -14.99 5.27
C MET A 371 3.80 -14.56 3.92
N THR A 372 3.96 -15.40 2.91
CA THR A 372 3.17 -15.36 1.68
C THR A 372 1.87 -16.15 1.88
N ASP A 373 0.87 -15.96 1.02
CA ASP A 373 -0.41 -16.66 1.12
C ASP A 373 -0.20 -18.19 1.09
N ARG A 374 0.61 -18.64 0.15
CA ARG A 374 0.93 -20.05 0.01
C ARG A 374 1.64 -20.61 1.25
N PHE A 375 2.65 -19.87 1.74
CA PHE A 375 3.39 -20.31 2.91
C PHE A 375 2.49 -20.40 4.16
N ALA A 376 1.57 -19.45 4.34
CA ALA A 376 0.62 -19.47 5.46
C ALA A 376 -0.33 -20.68 5.38
N LEU A 377 -0.79 -21.05 4.17
CA LEU A 377 -1.61 -22.25 3.97
C LEU A 377 -0.83 -23.54 4.22
N ASP A 378 0.38 -23.64 3.68
CA ASP A 378 1.24 -24.80 3.85
C ASP A 378 1.63 -24.98 5.33
N GLU A 379 1.90 -23.89 6.03
CA GLU A 379 2.25 -23.88 7.46
C GLU A 379 1.05 -24.26 8.33
N HIS A 380 -0.13 -23.72 8.04
CA HIS A 380 -1.37 -24.15 8.71
C HIS A 380 -1.62 -25.63 8.53
N HIS A 381 -1.45 -26.14 7.31
CA HIS A 381 -1.61 -27.57 7.03
C HIS A 381 -0.61 -28.42 7.83
N ARG A 382 0.67 -28.03 7.89
CA ARG A 382 1.70 -28.76 8.66
C ARG A 382 1.41 -28.81 10.15
N LEU A 383 0.89 -27.71 10.72
CA LEU A 383 0.70 -27.59 12.17
C LEU A 383 -0.63 -28.16 12.66
N PHE A 384 -1.67 -28.18 11.82
CA PHE A 384 -3.02 -28.58 12.24
C PHE A 384 -3.51 -29.89 11.64
N ASP A 385 -2.87 -30.40 10.59
CA ASP A 385 -3.15 -31.75 10.07
C ASP A 385 -2.16 -32.75 10.68
N THR A 386 -2.67 -33.60 11.56
CA THR A 386 -1.86 -34.63 12.26
C THR A 386 -1.25 -35.66 11.34
N TYR A 387 -1.66 -35.75 10.08
CA TYR A 387 -1.09 -36.64 9.06
C TYR A 387 -0.07 -35.94 8.17
N ALA A 388 0.05 -34.62 8.23
CA ALA A 388 1.04 -33.88 7.46
C ALA A 388 2.47 -34.09 8.02
N PRO A 389 3.50 -34.23 7.20
CA PRO A 389 4.88 -34.26 7.68
C PRO A 389 5.28 -32.85 8.21
N THR A 390 5.93 -32.84 9.37
CA THR A 390 6.44 -31.61 10.00
C THR A 390 7.72 -31.09 9.33
#